data_8482a09637ced98a8ea6bd9953b34590
#
_entry.id   8482a09637ced98a8ea6bd9953b34590
#
_cell.length_a   1.000
_cell.length_b   1.000
_cell.length_c   1.000
_cell.angle_alpha   90.00
_cell.angle_beta   90.00
_cell.angle_gamma   90.00
#
_symmetry.space_group_name_H-M   'P 1'
#
loop_
_entity.id
_entity.type
_entity.pdbx_description
1 polymer ?
#
loop_
_entity_poly.entity_id
_entity_poly.type
_entity_poly.pdbx_seq_one_letter_code
_entity_poly.pdbx_strand_id
1 'polypeptide(L)'
;RQIADAIGLPNATKKDSTGICFIGERPFREFLNRYIANAPGPIKNELGQRIGEHVGLSFYTLGQRQGLGIGGLKAKRQARGSGEHTPWFVARKDLASNTLYVVQGHDHPWLLSQQLTADNLSWCAGTAPSEGNYGAKTRYRQADAACTFTASETTMQLSFTEPQWAVTPGQSAVLYDGDICLGGGIITNAVVSGLSNTNNGQLDAQSASKQALATPQ
;
A
#
# COMPACT_ATOMS: atom_id res chain seq x y z
N ARG A 1 -27.64 1.47 0.03
CA ARG A 1 -28.43 1.61 -1.21
C ARG A 1 -29.83 1.04 -1.07
N GLN A 2 -29.98 -0.14 -0.51
CA GLN A 2 -31.32 -0.77 -0.28
C GLN A 2 -32.28 0.14 0.48
N ILE A 3 -31.80 0.81 1.55
CA ILE A 3 -32.60 1.77 2.31
C ILE A 3 -32.93 3.01 1.44
N ALA A 4 -31.97 3.52 0.69
CA ALA A 4 -32.19 4.67 -0.19
C ALA A 4 -33.19 4.37 -1.29
N ASP A 5 -33.17 3.15 -1.84
CA ASP A 5 -34.13 2.68 -2.83
C ASP A 5 -35.53 2.49 -2.22
N ALA A 6 -35.60 1.87 -1.04
CA ALA A 6 -36.86 1.65 -0.32
C ALA A 6 -37.60 2.93 0.06
N ILE A 7 -36.89 4.05 0.33
CA ILE A 7 -37.47 5.37 0.62
C ILE A 7 -37.56 6.28 -0.60
N GLY A 8 -37.26 5.77 -1.80
CA GLY A 8 -37.44 6.46 -3.08
C GLY A 8 -36.47 7.62 -3.32
N LEU A 9 -35.22 7.56 -2.80
CA LEU A 9 -34.25 8.62 -3.07
C LEU A 9 -33.80 8.61 -4.55
N PRO A 10 -33.85 9.76 -5.24
CA PRO A 10 -33.53 9.85 -6.67
C PRO A 10 -32.09 9.51 -7.03
N ASN A 11 -31.20 9.47 -6.05
CA ASN A 11 -29.79 9.11 -6.22
C ASN A 11 -29.43 7.70 -5.73
N ALA A 12 -30.42 6.88 -5.38
CA ALA A 12 -30.20 5.49 -4.89
C ALA A 12 -29.38 4.64 -5.85
N THR A 13 -29.60 4.79 -7.17
CA THR A 13 -28.89 4.06 -8.23
C THR A 13 -27.69 4.79 -8.81
N LYS A 14 -27.40 6.02 -8.36
CA LYS A 14 -26.27 6.80 -8.87
C LYS A 14 -24.94 6.09 -8.56
N LYS A 15 -24.06 6.03 -9.55
CA LYS A 15 -22.69 5.50 -9.34
C LYS A 15 -21.95 6.34 -8.30
N ASP A 16 -21.18 5.67 -7.45
CA ASP A 16 -20.31 6.37 -6.51
C ASP A 16 -19.26 7.18 -7.27
N SER A 17 -18.94 8.37 -6.77
CA SER A 17 -17.82 9.14 -7.30
C SER A 17 -16.53 8.39 -7.02
N THR A 18 -15.78 8.07 -8.07
CA THR A 18 -14.51 7.33 -7.97
C THR A 18 -13.28 8.22 -8.11
N GLY A 19 -13.48 9.54 -8.19
CA GLY A 19 -12.43 10.53 -8.37
C GLY A 19 -12.36 11.54 -7.22
N ILE A 20 -11.21 12.20 -7.11
CA ILE A 20 -11.03 13.34 -6.21
C ILE A 20 -11.67 14.55 -6.89
N CYS A 21 -12.80 15.02 -6.38
CA CYS A 21 -13.66 16.03 -7.02
C CYS A 21 -12.97 17.37 -7.38
N PHE A 22 -11.89 17.73 -6.70
CA PHE A 22 -11.15 18.98 -6.96
C PHE A 22 -9.97 18.83 -7.94
N ILE A 23 -9.65 17.62 -8.41
CA ILE A 23 -8.64 17.40 -9.45
C ILE A 23 -9.26 17.53 -10.86
N GLY A 24 -10.58 17.34 -11.00
CA GLY A 24 -11.30 17.32 -12.27
C GLY A 24 -10.96 16.07 -13.12
N GLU A 25 -11.42 16.06 -14.38
CA GLU A 25 -11.19 14.96 -15.34
C GLU A 25 -9.80 15.02 -15.98
N ARG A 26 -8.75 15.15 -15.17
CA ARG A 26 -7.38 15.13 -15.70
C ARG A 26 -6.75 13.76 -15.50
N PRO A 27 -5.91 13.28 -16.44
CA PRO A 27 -5.13 12.08 -16.22
C PRO A 27 -4.28 12.24 -14.95
N PHE A 28 -4.51 11.39 -13.96
CA PHE A 28 -3.89 11.46 -12.63
C PHE A 28 -2.35 11.58 -12.71
N ARG A 29 -1.75 10.91 -13.68
CA ARG A 29 -0.31 10.95 -13.92
C ARG A 29 0.17 12.34 -14.35
N GLU A 30 -0.54 13.02 -15.24
CA GLU A 30 -0.20 14.38 -15.69
C GLU A 30 -0.36 15.41 -14.57
N PHE A 31 -1.37 15.23 -13.73
CA PHE A 31 -1.56 16.07 -12.55
C PHE A 31 -0.38 15.92 -11.58
N LEU A 32 -0.01 14.70 -11.21
CA LEU A 32 1.10 14.44 -10.29
C LEU A 32 2.46 14.91 -10.81
N ASN A 33 2.69 14.83 -12.13
CA ASN A 33 3.94 15.27 -12.77
C ASN A 33 4.29 16.74 -12.51
N ARG A 34 3.32 17.56 -12.13
CA ARG A 34 3.53 18.97 -11.79
C ARG A 34 4.11 19.19 -10.39
N TYR A 35 3.91 18.21 -9.51
CA TYR A 35 4.24 18.33 -8.07
C TYR A 35 5.32 17.35 -7.64
N ILE A 36 5.51 16.27 -8.35
CA ILE A 36 6.45 15.21 -8.01
C ILE A 36 7.45 15.07 -9.15
N ALA A 37 8.73 15.22 -8.85
CA ALA A 37 9.80 15.02 -9.81
C ALA A 37 9.76 13.57 -10.32
N ASN A 38 9.66 13.42 -11.65
CA ASN A 38 9.77 12.13 -12.30
C ASN A 38 11.24 11.71 -12.32
N ALA A 39 11.57 10.67 -11.60
CA ALA A 39 12.87 10.02 -11.68
C ALA A 39 12.66 8.59 -12.21
N PRO A 40 12.75 8.34 -13.52
CA PRO A 40 12.72 7.00 -14.08
C PRO A 40 13.85 6.15 -13.52
N GLY A 41 13.61 4.84 -13.42
CA GLY A 41 14.59 3.92 -12.88
C GLY A 41 14.29 2.47 -13.23
N PRO A 42 15.18 1.53 -12.84
CA PRO A 42 15.05 0.13 -13.23
C PRO A 42 13.90 -0.56 -12.49
N ILE A 43 13.18 -1.44 -13.21
CA ILE A 43 12.34 -2.47 -12.62
C ILE A 43 13.16 -3.75 -12.57
N LYS A 44 13.27 -4.36 -11.39
CA LYS A 44 14.00 -5.62 -11.17
C LYS A 44 13.08 -6.70 -10.61
N ASN A 45 13.40 -7.96 -10.91
CA ASN A 45 12.78 -9.09 -10.27
C ASN A 45 13.47 -9.45 -8.93
N GLU A 46 13.00 -10.49 -8.24
CA GLU A 46 13.54 -11.01 -6.97
C GLU A 46 15.02 -11.46 -7.07
N LEU A 47 15.49 -11.81 -8.28
CA LEU A 47 16.87 -12.17 -8.55
C LEU A 47 17.76 -10.97 -8.86
N GLY A 48 17.22 -9.74 -8.78
CA GLY A 48 17.92 -8.50 -9.10
C GLY A 48 18.11 -8.24 -10.61
N GLN A 49 17.54 -9.07 -11.47
CA GLN A 49 17.61 -8.90 -12.91
C GLN A 49 16.72 -7.73 -13.36
N ARG A 50 17.25 -6.82 -14.19
CA ARG A 50 16.48 -5.74 -14.79
C ARG A 50 15.53 -6.31 -15.84
N ILE A 51 14.24 -6.05 -15.66
CA ILE A 51 13.16 -6.51 -16.55
C ILE A 51 12.35 -5.37 -17.17
N GLY A 52 12.64 -4.13 -16.81
CA GLY A 52 11.95 -2.97 -17.35
C GLY A 52 12.47 -1.66 -16.78
N GLU A 53 11.67 -0.62 -17.02
CA GLU A 53 11.91 0.73 -16.50
C GLU A 53 10.61 1.34 -15.99
N HIS A 54 10.65 1.95 -14.82
CA HIS A 54 9.52 2.68 -14.24
C HIS A 54 9.65 4.18 -14.50
N VAL A 55 8.54 4.88 -14.52
CA VAL A 55 8.47 6.34 -14.78
C VAL A 55 8.65 7.20 -13.52
N GLY A 56 8.83 6.59 -12.36
CA GLY A 56 8.98 7.22 -11.06
C GLY A 56 8.31 6.37 -9.98
N LEU A 57 8.98 6.10 -8.85
CA LEU A 57 8.50 5.21 -7.78
C LEU A 57 7.16 5.66 -7.16
N SER A 58 6.86 6.96 -7.20
CA SER A 58 5.63 7.54 -6.65
C SER A 58 4.36 7.09 -7.37
N PHE A 59 4.47 6.62 -8.63
CA PHE A 59 3.34 6.16 -9.43
C PHE A 59 2.94 4.70 -9.18
N TYR A 60 3.65 4.02 -8.31
CA TYR A 60 3.43 2.61 -8.04
C TYR A 60 3.04 2.37 -6.59
N THR A 61 2.18 1.39 -6.37
CA THR A 61 1.74 0.95 -5.04
C THR A 61 2.08 -0.53 -4.86
N LEU A 62 2.43 -0.96 -3.66
CA LEU A 62 2.67 -2.38 -3.38
C LEU A 62 1.43 -3.21 -3.75
N GLY A 63 1.64 -4.34 -4.40
CA GLY A 63 0.57 -5.18 -4.95
C GLY A 63 -0.02 -4.69 -6.28
N GLN A 64 0.44 -3.57 -6.84
CA GLN A 64 -0.03 -3.13 -8.14
C GLN A 64 0.38 -4.12 -9.23
N ARG A 65 -0.59 -4.49 -10.09
CA ARG A 65 -0.41 -5.38 -11.24
C ARG A 65 -0.39 -4.63 -12.57
N GLN A 66 -1.24 -3.62 -12.72
CA GLN A 66 -1.42 -2.90 -13.98
C GLN A 66 -0.44 -1.74 -14.13
N GLY A 67 -0.14 -1.37 -15.37
CA GLY A 67 0.67 -0.19 -15.67
C GLY A 67 2.17 -0.34 -15.42
N LEU A 68 2.68 -1.57 -15.28
CA LEU A 68 4.11 -1.83 -15.07
C LEU A 68 4.95 -1.69 -16.34
N GLY A 69 4.34 -1.76 -17.54
CA GLY A 69 5.07 -1.67 -18.80
C GLY A 69 5.99 -2.85 -19.13
N ILE A 70 5.93 -3.92 -18.33
CA ILE A 70 6.75 -5.15 -18.51
C ILE A 70 5.95 -6.28 -19.17
N GLY A 71 4.79 -5.98 -19.77
CA GLY A 71 3.96 -6.94 -20.49
C GLY A 71 4.67 -7.45 -21.75
N GLY A 72 4.83 -8.78 -21.87
CA GLY A 72 5.46 -9.43 -23.01
C GLY A 72 6.84 -10.03 -22.74
N LEU A 73 7.45 -9.80 -21.62
CA LEU A 73 8.61 -10.57 -21.17
C LEU A 73 8.14 -11.98 -20.81
N LYS A 74 8.17 -12.89 -21.79
CA LYS A 74 8.08 -14.32 -21.54
C LYS A 74 9.20 -14.65 -20.54
N ALA A 75 8.84 -15.13 -19.36
CA ALA A 75 9.81 -15.75 -18.48
C ALA A 75 10.62 -16.73 -19.34
N LYS A 76 11.93 -16.48 -19.53
CA LYS A 76 12.81 -17.41 -20.22
C LYS A 76 12.72 -18.71 -19.46
N ARG A 77 12.02 -19.67 -20.05
CA ARG A 77 11.90 -21.07 -19.71
C ARG A 77 12.94 -21.53 -18.66
N GLN A 78 12.53 -21.61 -17.42
CA GLN A 78 13.06 -22.61 -16.51
C GLN A 78 11.89 -23.42 -15.96
N ALA A 79 11.96 -24.72 -16.24
CA ALA A 79 11.03 -25.79 -15.89
C ALA A 79 9.77 -25.94 -16.78
N ARG A 80 9.77 -27.07 -17.47
CA ARG A 80 8.66 -27.68 -18.20
C ARG A 80 7.46 -27.87 -17.26
N GLY A 81 6.33 -27.30 -17.61
CA GLY A 81 5.04 -27.68 -17.05
C GLY A 81 4.18 -26.49 -16.63
N SER A 82 3.13 -26.26 -17.39
CA SER A 82 2.04 -25.30 -17.26
C SER A 82 2.29 -23.93 -17.88
N GLY A 83 1.57 -23.68 -18.97
CA GLY A 83 1.61 -22.42 -19.74
C GLY A 83 0.77 -21.29 -19.17
N GLU A 84 0.72 -21.10 -17.86
CA GLU A 84 0.03 -19.95 -17.28
C GLU A 84 0.99 -18.78 -17.10
N HIS A 85 0.63 -17.66 -17.73
CA HIS A 85 1.32 -16.39 -17.58
C HIS A 85 1.05 -15.84 -16.16
N THR A 86 1.89 -16.20 -15.20
CA THR A 86 1.79 -15.67 -13.83
C THR A 86 2.04 -14.16 -13.84
N PRO A 87 1.09 -13.34 -13.38
CA PRO A 87 1.20 -11.90 -13.44
C PRO A 87 2.30 -11.36 -12.51
N TRP A 88 2.86 -10.21 -12.90
CA TRP A 88 3.80 -9.45 -12.08
C TRP A 88 3.08 -8.52 -11.13
N PHE A 89 3.61 -8.39 -9.90
CA PHE A 89 3.13 -7.50 -8.86
C PHE A 89 4.28 -6.67 -8.29
N VAL A 90 4.00 -5.41 -7.97
CA VAL A 90 4.96 -4.56 -7.23
C VAL A 90 5.10 -5.10 -5.82
N ALA A 91 6.33 -5.45 -5.42
CA ALA A 91 6.61 -6.01 -4.11
C ALA A 91 7.41 -5.06 -3.20
N ARG A 92 8.29 -4.24 -3.77
CA ARG A 92 9.14 -3.32 -2.99
C ARG A 92 9.54 -2.11 -3.81
N LYS A 93 9.71 -0.97 -3.12
CA LYS A 93 10.34 0.23 -3.65
C LYS A 93 11.64 0.47 -2.89
N ASP A 94 12.73 0.64 -3.59
CA ASP A 94 14.00 1.03 -3.01
C ASP A 94 14.28 2.49 -3.41
N LEU A 95 14.06 3.39 -2.48
CA LEU A 95 14.21 4.83 -2.71
C LEU A 95 15.67 5.22 -2.89
N ALA A 96 16.60 4.57 -2.18
CA ALA A 96 18.01 4.88 -2.24
C ALA A 96 18.62 4.57 -3.62
N SER A 97 18.24 3.43 -4.21
CA SER A 97 18.70 3.02 -5.54
C SER A 97 17.72 3.38 -6.66
N ASN A 98 16.62 4.06 -6.36
CA ASN A 98 15.53 4.37 -7.29
C ASN A 98 15.07 3.13 -8.07
N THR A 99 14.90 1.99 -7.38
CA THR A 99 14.57 0.70 -8.00
C THR A 99 13.19 0.22 -7.58
N LEU A 100 12.39 -0.22 -8.56
CA LEU A 100 11.11 -0.90 -8.34
C LEU A 100 11.33 -2.40 -8.43
N TYR A 101 11.01 -3.14 -7.37
CA TYR A 101 11.06 -4.60 -7.38
C TYR A 101 9.67 -5.18 -7.60
N VAL A 102 9.61 -6.15 -8.50
CA VAL A 102 8.38 -6.87 -8.84
C VAL A 102 8.61 -8.38 -8.74
N VAL A 103 7.56 -9.10 -8.40
CA VAL A 103 7.55 -10.56 -8.25
C VAL A 103 6.42 -11.18 -9.05
N GLN A 104 6.55 -12.44 -9.43
CA GLN A 104 5.49 -13.20 -10.09
C GLN A 104 4.64 -13.97 -9.07
N GLY A 105 3.32 -13.97 -9.30
CA GLY A 105 2.36 -14.66 -8.44
C GLY A 105 1.84 -13.80 -7.30
N HIS A 106 0.54 -14.01 -7.03
CA HIS A 106 -0.16 -13.31 -5.95
C HIS A 106 0.35 -13.71 -4.56
N ASP A 107 0.74 -14.97 -4.42
CA ASP A 107 1.11 -15.57 -3.13
C ASP A 107 2.62 -15.51 -2.86
N HIS A 108 3.34 -14.66 -3.60
CA HIS A 108 4.78 -14.53 -3.40
C HIS A 108 5.09 -13.99 -2.00
N PRO A 109 6.07 -14.57 -1.25
CA PRO A 109 6.39 -14.18 0.14
C PRO A 109 6.66 -12.68 0.33
N TRP A 110 7.23 -12.01 -0.67
CA TRP A 110 7.50 -10.56 -0.61
C TRP A 110 6.23 -9.69 -0.61
N LEU A 111 5.07 -10.25 -0.89
CA LEU A 111 3.78 -9.57 -0.83
C LEU A 111 3.06 -9.81 0.50
N LEU A 112 3.57 -10.68 1.36
CA LEU A 112 2.93 -11.12 2.58
C LEU A 112 3.62 -10.53 3.81
N SER A 113 2.86 -9.90 4.68
CA SER A 113 3.36 -9.28 5.93
C SER A 113 2.59 -9.81 7.13
N GLN A 114 3.33 -10.30 8.14
CA GLN A 114 2.75 -10.84 9.36
C GLN A 114 2.62 -9.81 10.47
N GLN A 115 3.38 -8.72 10.37
CA GLN A 115 3.33 -7.63 11.35
C GLN A 115 3.37 -6.28 10.65
N LEU A 116 2.79 -5.28 11.28
CA LEU A 116 2.95 -3.89 10.90
C LEU A 116 3.09 -3.00 12.14
N THR A 117 3.71 -1.85 11.92
CA THR A 117 3.73 -0.74 12.87
C THR A 117 3.04 0.46 12.23
N ALA A 118 2.25 1.18 13.01
CA ALA A 118 1.62 2.42 12.56
C ALA A 118 1.76 3.52 13.64
N ASP A 119 1.79 4.76 13.19
CA ASP A 119 1.83 5.96 14.01
C ASP A 119 0.66 6.91 13.67
N ASN A 120 0.73 8.16 14.13
CA ASN A 120 -0.32 9.14 13.90
C ASN A 120 -1.70 8.60 14.33
N LEU A 121 -1.76 8.04 15.52
CA LEU A 121 -2.91 7.31 16.02
C LEU A 121 -4.11 8.23 16.25
N SER A 122 -5.29 7.76 15.84
CA SER A 122 -6.58 8.42 16.07
C SER A 122 -7.59 7.38 16.55
N TRP A 123 -8.12 7.58 17.75
CA TRP A 123 -9.06 6.66 18.40
C TRP A 123 -10.46 7.28 18.48
N CYS A 124 -11.48 6.52 18.10
CA CYS A 124 -12.87 6.99 18.12
C CYS A 124 -13.34 7.36 19.55
N ALA A 125 -12.85 6.66 20.57
CA ALA A 125 -13.14 6.94 21.98
C ALA A 125 -12.21 8.00 22.61
N GLY A 126 -11.27 8.58 21.81
CA GLY A 126 -10.26 9.51 22.31
C GLY A 126 -9.07 8.85 23.03
N THR A 127 -9.15 7.57 23.36
CA THR A 127 -8.10 6.78 24.00
C THR A 127 -7.92 5.45 23.29
N ALA A 128 -6.70 4.90 23.35
CA ALA A 128 -6.41 3.57 22.80
C ALA A 128 -7.27 2.50 23.48
N PRO A 129 -7.74 1.49 22.77
CA PRO A 129 -8.32 0.30 23.38
C PRO A 129 -7.26 -0.47 24.18
N SER A 130 -7.71 -1.40 25.04
CA SER A 130 -6.81 -2.30 25.74
C SER A 130 -6.07 -3.20 24.76
N GLU A 131 -4.85 -3.60 25.10
CA GLU A 131 -4.13 -4.60 24.31
C GLU A 131 -4.90 -5.92 24.26
N GLY A 132 -4.89 -6.60 23.13
CA GLY A 132 -5.66 -7.84 22.95
C GLY A 132 -5.88 -8.23 21.50
N ASN A 133 -6.85 -9.11 21.30
CA ASN A 133 -7.21 -9.65 19.98
C ASN A 133 -8.36 -8.87 19.37
N TYR A 134 -8.19 -8.46 18.13
CA TYR A 134 -9.11 -7.63 17.36
C TYR A 134 -9.14 -8.04 15.89
N GLY A 135 -10.04 -7.42 15.15
CA GLY A 135 -10.01 -7.39 13.69
C GLY A 135 -9.26 -6.16 13.19
N ALA A 136 -8.55 -6.24 12.08
CA ALA A 136 -7.93 -5.07 11.47
C ALA A 136 -8.05 -5.07 9.95
N LYS A 137 -8.13 -3.86 9.37
CA LYS A 137 -8.07 -3.63 7.92
C LYS A 137 -6.86 -2.76 7.59
N THR A 138 -6.12 -3.18 6.57
CA THR A 138 -5.01 -2.40 6.00
C THR A 138 -5.36 -1.80 4.63
N ARG A 139 -6.56 -2.11 4.11
CA ARG A 139 -7.12 -1.58 2.86
C ARG A 139 -8.64 -1.45 2.94
N TYR A 140 -9.20 -0.46 2.25
CA TYR A 140 -10.62 -0.11 2.25
C TYR A 140 -11.41 -1.32 1.76
N ARG A 141 -11.65 -2.14 1.32
CA ARG A 141 -12.53 -3.24 0.88
C ARG A 141 -12.03 -4.62 1.29
N GLN A 142 -11.10 -4.65 2.23
CA GLN A 142 -10.60 -5.89 2.78
C GLN A 142 -11.57 -6.40 3.86
N ALA A 143 -11.70 -7.73 3.99
CA ALA A 143 -12.31 -8.33 5.17
C ALA A 143 -11.42 -8.08 6.40
N ASP A 144 -12.00 -8.09 7.59
CA ASP A 144 -11.26 -7.96 8.83
C ASP A 144 -10.32 -9.15 9.00
N ALA A 145 -9.05 -8.84 9.29
CA ALA A 145 -8.04 -9.84 9.56
C ALA A 145 -7.80 -9.92 11.07
N ALA A 146 -7.88 -11.13 11.62
CA ALA A 146 -7.59 -11.37 13.04
C ALA A 146 -6.14 -10.99 13.38
N CYS A 147 -5.98 -10.18 14.41
CA CYS A 147 -4.67 -9.72 14.85
C CYS A 147 -4.60 -9.54 16.37
N THR A 148 -3.39 -9.58 16.91
CA THR A 148 -3.08 -9.12 18.25
C THR A 148 -2.59 -7.67 18.15
N PHE A 149 -3.23 -6.80 18.91
CA PHE A 149 -2.92 -5.37 19.02
C PHE A 149 -2.11 -5.10 20.27
N THR A 150 -1.03 -4.32 20.12
CA THR A 150 -0.29 -3.68 21.21
C THR A 150 -0.05 -2.22 20.86
N ALA A 151 0.05 -1.34 21.85
CA ALA A 151 0.28 0.07 21.64
C ALA A 151 1.31 0.64 22.63
N SER A 152 2.03 1.65 22.16
CA SER A 152 2.78 2.60 22.98
C SER A 152 2.08 3.97 22.95
N GLU A 153 2.69 5.01 23.52
CA GLU A 153 2.13 6.37 23.50
C GLU A 153 1.91 6.90 22.08
N THR A 154 2.79 6.56 21.15
CA THR A 154 2.81 7.16 19.79
C THR A 154 2.63 6.17 18.66
N THR A 155 2.77 4.87 18.94
CA THR A 155 2.72 3.84 17.89
C THR A 155 1.82 2.68 18.31
N MET A 156 1.26 2.01 17.32
CA MET A 156 0.62 0.70 17.50
C MET A 156 1.33 -0.36 16.66
N GLN A 157 1.28 -1.58 17.14
CA GLN A 157 1.75 -2.76 16.43
C GLN A 157 0.62 -3.77 16.27
N LEU A 158 0.49 -4.32 15.08
CA LEU A 158 -0.45 -5.40 14.78
C LEU A 158 0.33 -6.63 14.34
N SER A 159 0.06 -7.76 15.00
CA SER A 159 0.56 -9.08 14.62
C SER A 159 -0.61 -9.92 14.12
N PHE A 160 -0.62 -10.26 12.83
CA PHE A 160 -1.72 -10.97 12.19
C PHE A 160 -1.60 -12.47 12.36
N THR A 161 -2.72 -13.15 12.58
CA THR A 161 -2.80 -14.61 12.59
C THR A 161 -2.42 -15.18 11.24
N GLU A 162 -2.95 -14.57 10.16
CA GLU A 162 -2.63 -14.91 8.78
C GLU A 162 -1.91 -13.74 8.11
N PRO A 163 -0.84 -13.97 7.34
CA PRO A 163 -0.11 -12.90 6.67
C PRO A 163 -1.00 -12.04 5.78
N GLN A 164 -0.87 -10.73 5.86
CA GLN A 164 -1.66 -9.77 5.11
C GLN A 164 -0.97 -9.38 3.81
N TRP A 165 -1.76 -9.33 2.75
CA TRP A 165 -1.27 -9.09 1.40
C TRP A 165 -0.98 -7.62 1.13
N ALA A 166 0.24 -7.33 0.65
CA ALA A 166 0.70 -6.03 0.18
C ALA A 166 0.41 -4.87 1.15
N VAL A 167 0.70 -5.08 2.44
CA VAL A 167 0.64 -4.03 3.46
C VAL A 167 1.56 -2.89 3.04
N THR A 168 1.01 -1.69 2.93
CA THR A 168 1.70 -0.56 2.28
C THR A 168 1.93 0.58 3.27
N PRO A 169 3.18 0.96 3.57
CA PRO A 169 3.48 2.18 4.32
C PRO A 169 2.82 3.41 3.69
N GLY A 170 2.31 4.31 4.53
CA GLY A 170 1.53 5.48 4.11
C GLY A 170 0.03 5.23 3.95
N GLN A 171 -0.44 3.98 4.04
CA GLN A 171 -1.86 3.64 4.13
C GLN A 171 -2.29 3.56 5.58
N SER A 172 -3.61 3.58 5.84
CA SER A 172 -4.16 3.45 7.18
C SER A 172 -4.33 1.98 7.57
N ALA A 173 -3.99 1.64 8.82
CA ALA A 173 -4.43 0.43 9.50
C ALA A 173 -5.55 0.81 10.48
N VAL A 174 -6.70 0.15 10.36
CA VAL A 174 -7.90 0.45 11.18
C VAL A 174 -8.28 -0.78 11.98
N LEU A 175 -8.48 -0.59 13.28
CA LEU A 175 -8.80 -1.63 14.25
C LEU A 175 -10.32 -1.70 14.48
N TYR A 176 -10.83 -2.91 14.64
CA TYR A 176 -12.25 -3.20 14.85
C TYR A 176 -12.46 -4.20 15.98
N ASP A 177 -13.51 -3.99 16.76
CA ASP A 177 -14.07 -4.99 17.68
C ASP A 177 -15.44 -5.42 17.12
N GLY A 178 -15.48 -6.56 16.44
CA GLY A 178 -16.61 -6.93 15.61
C GLY A 178 -16.91 -5.85 14.56
N ASP A 179 -18.12 -5.30 14.57
CA ASP A 179 -18.55 -4.24 13.65
C ASP A 179 -18.20 -2.81 14.14
N ILE A 180 -17.60 -2.68 15.32
CA ILE A 180 -17.29 -1.38 15.93
C ILE A 180 -15.89 -0.94 15.49
N CYS A 181 -15.80 0.20 14.79
CA CYS A 181 -14.53 0.84 14.47
C CYS A 181 -13.94 1.49 15.72
N LEU A 182 -12.75 1.08 16.12
CA LEU A 182 -12.05 1.61 17.29
C LEU A 182 -11.12 2.79 16.95
N GLY A 183 -10.64 2.85 15.71
CA GLY A 183 -9.67 3.83 15.25
C GLY A 183 -8.48 3.16 14.59
N GLY A 184 -7.34 3.84 14.55
CA GLY A 184 -6.14 3.30 13.91
C GLY A 184 -5.05 4.33 13.70
N GLY A 185 -4.14 4.06 12.76
CA GLY A 185 -3.01 4.94 12.45
C GLY A 185 -2.49 4.75 11.03
N ILE A 186 -1.46 5.53 10.69
CA ILE A 186 -0.77 5.45 9.40
C ILE A 186 0.33 4.38 9.48
N ILE A 187 0.31 3.41 8.60
CA ILE A 187 1.33 2.35 8.53
C ILE A 187 2.68 2.97 8.20
N THR A 188 3.65 2.76 9.07
CA THR A 188 5.04 3.22 8.89
C THR A 188 5.94 2.09 8.43
N ASN A 189 5.67 0.88 8.90
CA ASN A 189 6.47 -0.30 8.57
C ASN A 189 5.62 -1.57 8.49
N ALA A 190 6.05 -2.52 7.67
CA ALA A 190 5.47 -3.85 7.57
C ALA A 190 6.59 -4.88 7.48
N VAL A 191 6.51 -5.92 8.31
CA VAL A 191 7.48 -7.02 8.30
C VAL A 191 7.05 -8.04 7.25
N VAL A 192 7.79 -8.06 6.15
CA VAL A 192 7.53 -8.92 4.99
C VAL A 192 8.13 -10.30 5.20
N SER A 193 7.34 -11.34 4.94
CA SER A 193 7.81 -12.73 4.97
C SER A 193 8.90 -12.95 3.91
N GLY A 194 10.06 -13.50 4.31
CA GLY A 194 11.15 -13.82 3.36
C GLY A 194 12.10 -12.67 3.01
N LEU A 195 11.97 -11.50 3.62
CA LEU A 195 12.98 -10.44 3.59
C LEU A 195 13.55 -10.29 5.01
N SER A 196 14.85 -10.50 5.18
CA SER A 196 15.52 -10.12 6.42
C SER A 196 15.42 -8.61 6.60
N ASN A 197 15.24 -8.16 7.85
CA ASN A 197 14.92 -6.79 8.29
C ASN A 197 15.98 -5.70 7.97
N THR A 198 16.86 -5.93 7.01
CA THR A 198 17.85 -4.97 6.55
C THR A 198 17.25 -4.18 5.39
N ASN A 199 16.81 -2.94 5.69
CA ASN A 199 16.35 -1.92 4.73
C ASN A 199 14.89 -2.01 4.23
N ASN A 200 13.89 -2.03 5.10
CA ASN A 200 12.62 -1.42 4.77
C ASN A 200 12.83 0.10 4.81
N GLY A 201 12.84 0.73 3.62
CA GLY A 201 13.11 2.15 3.46
C GLY A 201 12.26 2.99 4.41
N GLN A 202 12.91 3.48 5.44
CA GLN A 202 12.40 4.47 6.36
C GLN A 202 12.15 5.73 5.53
N LEU A 203 10.90 6.08 5.34
CA LEU A 203 10.52 7.40 4.88
C LEU A 203 10.91 8.38 5.98
N ASP A 204 12.10 8.97 5.87
CA ASP A 204 12.43 10.13 6.68
C ASP A 204 11.50 11.27 6.28
N ALA A 205 10.42 11.44 7.03
CA ALA A 205 9.46 12.53 6.93
C ALA A 205 10.10 13.92 7.20
N GLN A 206 11.40 13.97 7.49
CA GLN A 206 12.13 15.20 7.81
C GLN A 206 12.73 15.93 6.61
N SER A 207 12.77 15.35 5.41
CA SER A 207 13.35 16.04 4.24
C SER A 207 12.36 16.89 3.44
N ALA A 208 11.06 16.69 3.62
CA ALA A 208 10.06 17.48 2.89
C ALA A 208 9.81 18.89 3.47
N SER A 209 10.19 19.15 4.74
CA SER A 209 9.93 20.46 5.39
C SER A 209 11.03 21.49 5.19
N LYS A 210 12.20 21.12 4.66
CA LYS A 210 13.34 22.06 4.51
C LYS A 210 13.50 22.68 3.11
N GLN A 211 12.78 22.22 2.11
CA GLN A 211 12.85 22.77 0.75
C GLN A 211 11.75 23.79 0.40
N ALA A 212 10.78 24.02 1.29
CA ALA A 212 9.70 25.00 1.04
C ALA A 212 10.01 26.44 1.52
N LEU A 213 11.21 26.74 2.05
CA LEU A 213 11.56 28.03 2.63
C LEU A 213 12.81 28.68 2.00
N ALA A 214 13.09 28.42 0.73
CA ALA A 214 14.11 29.16 -0.01
C ALA A 214 13.52 29.74 -1.29
N THR A 215 12.78 30.85 -1.17
CA THR A 215 12.50 31.74 -2.29
C THR A 215 13.55 32.86 -2.25
N PRO A 216 14.36 33.08 -3.25
CA PRO A 216 15.14 34.31 -3.38
C PRO A 216 14.26 35.44 -3.92
N GLN A 217 14.50 36.61 -3.41
CA GLN A 217 13.94 37.90 -3.88
C GLN A 217 14.34 38.19 -5.31
#